data_ccb27fd9c4fcd607d43466d57c8b9eee
#
_entry.id   ccb27fd9c4fcd607d43466d57c8b9eee
#
_cell.length_a   1.000
_cell.length_b   1.000
_cell.length_c   1.000
_cell.angle_alpha   90.00
_cell.angle_beta   90.00
_cell.angle_gamma   90.00
#
_symmetry.space_group_name_H-M   'P 1'
#
loop_
_entity.id
_entity.type
_entity.pdbx_description
1 polymer ?
#
loop_
_entity_poly.entity_id
_entity_poly.type
_entity_poly.pdbx_seq_one_letter_code
_entity_poly.pdbx_strand_id
1 'polypeptide(L)'
;MRHAVLGVGGIGGLIGGGLARAGADVVLLLRPETLEGHPGRLRIESVVFGAFEAEVTLAPELRGDVDVLWVTVKAPQLEAALELAPVERVGHATVVPLMNGVDHVSLLRARYESVLAGSIGVESERVEPGFIRHRRGTRVALAPGPSRDAIAQELRSAAFDVGHAPDEPTLLWEKLAFIAPLALTTTAAGKTAGAVRTNPVWSSRLLHCCDETLAVGRAVGATPDAPSVRGLFDAVGADMRTSMHKDFDAGRQLELDAIAGPVVRSGLQHGIATPATEELVSLVEARVAERAISHE
;
A
#
# COMPACT_ATOMS: atom_id res chain seq x y z
N MET A 1 -11.34 -8.34 -18.66
CA MET A 1 -10.15 -9.04 -18.14
C MET A 1 -10.56 -9.90 -16.95
N ARG A 2 -9.81 -10.97 -16.69
CA ARG A 2 -9.94 -11.78 -15.47
C ARG A 2 -8.87 -11.38 -14.47
N HIS A 3 -9.28 -11.05 -13.25
CA HIS A 3 -8.40 -10.54 -12.20
C HIS A 3 -8.30 -11.51 -11.04
N ALA A 4 -7.10 -11.71 -10.52
CA ALA A 4 -6.88 -12.32 -9.21
C ALA A 4 -6.47 -11.25 -8.20
N VAL A 5 -6.95 -11.37 -6.96
CA VAL A 5 -6.58 -10.46 -5.86
C VAL A 5 -5.94 -11.26 -4.75
N LEU A 6 -4.66 -11.02 -4.50
CA LEU A 6 -3.89 -11.59 -3.41
C LEU A 6 -3.82 -10.58 -2.26
N GLY A 7 -4.46 -10.90 -1.13
CA GLY A 7 -4.53 -10.01 0.01
C GLY A 7 -5.82 -9.21 0.08
N VAL A 8 -6.93 -9.83 0.47
CA VAL A 8 -8.25 -9.23 0.57
C VAL A 8 -8.41 -8.44 1.87
N GLY A 9 -7.58 -7.39 1.99
CA GLY A 9 -7.68 -6.33 2.98
C GLY A 9 -8.52 -5.16 2.49
N GLY A 10 -8.36 -3.97 3.08
CA GLY A 10 -9.05 -2.76 2.65
C GLY A 10 -8.79 -2.40 1.19
N ILE A 11 -7.52 -2.52 0.75
CA ILE A 11 -7.11 -2.20 -0.63
C ILE A 11 -7.63 -3.26 -1.61
N GLY A 12 -7.26 -4.53 -1.39
CA GLY A 12 -7.63 -5.60 -2.32
C GLY A 12 -9.13 -5.83 -2.41
N GLY A 13 -9.85 -5.72 -1.28
CA GLY A 13 -11.30 -5.78 -1.29
C GLY A 13 -11.95 -4.62 -2.07
N LEU A 14 -11.40 -3.39 -1.96
CA LEU A 14 -11.89 -2.24 -2.70
C LEU A 14 -11.64 -2.37 -4.21
N ILE A 15 -10.42 -2.78 -4.61
CA ILE A 15 -10.06 -3.02 -6.01
C ILE A 15 -10.91 -4.15 -6.59
N GLY A 16 -10.94 -5.31 -5.91
CA GLY A 16 -11.71 -6.47 -6.39
C GLY A 16 -13.21 -6.18 -6.49
N GLY A 17 -13.79 -5.53 -5.48
CA GLY A 17 -15.21 -5.16 -5.49
C GLY A 17 -15.54 -4.12 -6.56
N GLY A 18 -14.67 -3.13 -6.78
CA GLY A 18 -14.84 -2.13 -7.83
C GLY A 18 -14.81 -2.75 -9.23
N LEU A 19 -13.83 -3.63 -9.49
CA LEU A 19 -13.70 -4.35 -10.76
C LEU A 19 -14.88 -5.29 -11.01
N ALA A 20 -15.29 -6.08 -10.00
CA ALA A 20 -16.42 -6.98 -10.10
C ALA A 20 -17.74 -6.20 -10.37
N ARG A 21 -17.96 -5.06 -9.70
CA ARG A 21 -19.09 -4.17 -9.98
C ARG A 21 -19.10 -3.66 -11.43
N ALA A 22 -17.91 -3.42 -11.99
CA ALA A 22 -17.75 -3.01 -13.39
C ALA A 22 -17.93 -4.17 -14.40
N GLY A 23 -18.20 -5.39 -13.93
CA GLY A 23 -18.45 -6.57 -14.76
C GLY A 23 -17.23 -7.43 -15.07
N ALA A 24 -16.09 -7.18 -14.41
CA ALA A 24 -14.90 -8.03 -14.56
C ALA A 24 -15.06 -9.35 -13.79
N ASP A 25 -14.42 -10.42 -14.29
CA ASP A 25 -14.28 -11.69 -13.56
C ASP A 25 -13.18 -11.54 -12.49
N VAL A 26 -13.55 -11.65 -11.21
CA VAL A 26 -12.65 -11.43 -10.08
C VAL A 26 -12.58 -12.68 -9.20
N VAL A 27 -11.36 -13.19 -9.00
CA VAL A 27 -11.08 -14.24 -8.02
C VAL A 27 -10.28 -13.67 -6.84
N LEU A 28 -10.77 -13.90 -5.63
CA LEU A 28 -10.08 -13.54 -4.39
C LEU A 28 -9.29 -14.75 -3.89
N LEU A 29 -7.98 -14.58 -3.73
CA LEU A 29 -7.12 -15.62 -3.17
C LEU A 29 -7.06 -15.46 -1.65
N LEU A 30 -7.59 -16.45 -0.95
CA LEU A 30 -7.77 -16.44 0.50
C LEU A 30 -7.13 -17.65 1.14
N ARG A 31 -6.48 -17.46 2.27
CA ARG A 31 -6.02 -18.58 3.08
C ARG A 31 -7.20 -19.42 3.58
N PRO A 32 -7.05 -20.74 3.78
CA PRO A 32 -8.15 -21.63 4.15
C PRO A 32 -8.98 -21.12 5.33
N GLU A 33 -8.33 -20.63 6.38
CA GLU A 33 -8.99 -20.12 7.59
C GLU A 33 -9.81 -18.83 7.36
N THR A 34 -9.52 -18.09 6.30
CA THR A 34 -10.29 -16.90 5.91
C THR A 34 -11.40 -17.27 4.92
N LEU A 35 -11.17 -18.32 4.12
CA LEU A 35 -12.10 -18.77 3.10
C LEU A 35 -13.40 -19.30 3.72
N GLU A 36 -13.31 -20.10 4.80
CA GLU A 36 -14.48 -20.70 5.48
C GLU A 36 -15.49 -19.67 5.99
N GLY A 37 -15.03 -18.49 6.43
CA GLY A 37 -15.89 -17.42 6.94
C GLY A 37 -16.26 -16.34 5.94
N HIS A 38 -15.84 -16.46 4.67
CA HIS A 38 -16.10 -15.41 3.68
C HIS A 38 -17.41 -15.63 2.94
N PRO A 39 -18.31 -14.61 2.81
CA PRO A 39 -19.65 -14.78 2.27
C PRO A 39 -19.74 -14.99 0.73
N GLY A 40 -18.61 -15.06 0.00
CA GLY A 40 -18.58 -15.20 -1.46
C GLY A 40 -18.90 -13.91 -2.23
N ARG A 41 -19.15 -12.83 -1.52
CA ARG A 41 -19.40 -11.49 -2.07
C ARG A 41 -18.67 -10.44 -1.28
N LEU A 42 -18.43 -9.27 -1.89
CA LEU A 42 -17.88 -8.09 -1.25
C LEU A 42 -18.98 -7.06 -1.07
N ARG A 43 -19.24 -6.67 0.17
CA ARG A 43 -20.05 -5.51 0.53
C ARG A 43 -19.10 -4.32 0.72
N ILE A 44 -19.33 -3.27 -0.05
CA ILE A 44 -18.55 -2.04 0.01
C ILE A 44 -19.43 -0.91 0.52
N GLU A 45 -19.01 -0.26 1.60
CA GLU A 45 -19.55 1.03 2.03
C GLU A 45 -18.51 2.11 1.71
N SER A 46 -18.82 2.98 0.76
CA SER A 46 -17.90 3.99 0.27
C SER A 46 -18.54 5.38 0.27
N VAL A 47 -17.84 6.35 0.84
CA VAL A 47 -18.26 7.76 0.76
C VAL A 47 -18.10 8.33 -0.66
N VAL A 48 -17.33 7.68 -1.53
CA VAL A 48 -17.10 8.11 -2.90
C VAL A 48 -17.90 7.32 -3.92
N PHE A 49 -17.92 5.98 -3.80
CA PHE A 49 -18.56 5.07 -4.74
C PHE A 49 -20.01 4.71 -4.37
N GLY A 50 -20.48 5.14 -3.19
CA GLY A 50 -21.74 4.70 -2.60
C GLY A 50 -21.64 3.30 -2.00
N ALA A 51 -22.78 2.79 -1.51
CA ALA A 51 -22.86 1.41 -1.01
C ALA A 51 -23.24 0.47 -2.14
N PHE A 52 -22.55 -0.67 -2.24
CA PHE A 52 -22.84 -1.71 -3.22
C PHE A 52 -22.36 -3.08 -2.77
N GLU A 53 -22.86 -4.13 -3.41
CA GLU A 53 -22.36 -5.50 -3.30
C GLU A 53 -21.84 -5.97 -4.66
N ALA A 54 -20.85 -6.84 -4.65
CA ALA A 54 -20.28 -7.45 -5.85
C ALA A 54 -19.99 -8.93 -5.59
N GLU A 55 -20.49 -9.79 -6.45
CA GLU A 55 -20.16 -11.22 -6.43
C GLU A 55 -18.73 -11.44 -6.89
N VAL A 56 -18.03 -12.35 -6.23
CA VAL A 56 -16.64 -12.69 -6.51
C VAL A 56 -16.43 -14.20 -6.35
N THR A 57 -15.49 -14.72 -7.09
CA THR A 57 -15.04 -16.12 -6.91
C THR A 57 -14.03 -16.18 -5.76
N LEU A 58 -14.12 -17.18 -4.92
CA LEU A 58 -13.16 -17.42 -3.84
C LEU A 58 -12.31 -18.65 -4.17
N ALA A 59 -11.00 -18.57 -3.92
CA ALA A 59 -10.11 -19.70 -4.10
C ALA A 59 -9.00 -19.73 -3.04
N PRO A 60 -8.58 -20.91 -2.57
CA PRO A 60 -7.45 -21.04 -1.65
C PRO A 60 -6.10 -20.88 -2.35
N GLU A 61 -6.06 -21.00 -3.66
CA GLU A 61 -4.91 -20.79 -4.53
C GLU A 61 -5.37 -20.42 -5.94
N LEU A 62 -4.50 -19.81 -6.73
CA LEU A 62 -4.80 -19.46 -8.11
C LEU A 62 -4.93 -20.73 -8.97
N ARG A 63 -6.09 -20.89 -9.61
CA ARG A 63 -6.40 -21.97 -10.53
C ARG A 63 -6.90 -21.40 -11.85
N GLY A 64 -6.25 -21.77 -12.93
CA GLY A 64 -6.56 -21.26 -14.26
C GLY A 64 -5.98 -19.87 -14.53
N ASP A 65 -6.07 -19.46 -15.80
CA ASP A 65 -5.43 -18.26 -16.30
C ASP A 65 -6.11 -17.00 -15.78
N VAL A 66 -5.31 -15.97 -15.54
CA VAL A 66 -5.74 -14.62 -15.23
C VAL A 66 -4.96 -13.63 -16.09
N ASP A 67 -5.50 -12.44 -16.31
CA ASP A 67 -4.81 -11.37 -17.03
C ASP A 67 -4.00 -10.50 -16.06
N VAL A 68 -4.51 -10.32 -14.84
CA VAL A 68 -3.90 -9.47 -13.82
C VAL A 68 -3.93 -10.14 -12.44
N LEU A 69 -2.78 -10.14 -11.77
CA LEU A 69 -2.65 -10.47 -10.35
C LEU A 69 -2.40 -9.20 -9.53
N TRP A 70 -3.38 -8.77 -8.77
CA TRP A 70 -3.22 -7.67 -7.81
C TRP A 70 -2.59 -8.19 -6.53
N VAL A 71 -1.44 -7.62 -6.12
CA VAL A 71 -0.77 -7.95 -4.85
C VAL A 71 -0.99 -6.80 -3.88
N THR A 72 -1.83 -7.03 -2.86
CA THR A 72 -2.31 -6.01 -1.92
C THR A 72 -2.15 -6.45 -0.47
N VAL A 73 -1.28 -7.39 -0.22
CA VAL A 73 -0.90 -7.84 1.12
C VAL A 73 0.00 -6.82 1.81
N LYS A 74 0.10 -6.90 3.12
CA LYS A 74 1.13 -6.18 3.86
C LYS A 74 2.50 -6.83 3.64
N ALA A 75 3.55 -6.02 3.60
CA ALA A 75 4.90 -6.48 3.31
C ALA A 75 5.36 -7.69 4.15
N PRO A 76 5.11 -7.76 5.48
CA PRO A 76 5.49 -8.94 6.27
C PRO A 76 4.77 -10.24 5.89
N GLN A 77 3.69 -10.14 5.13
CA GLN A 77 2.88 -11.29 4.71
C GLN A 77 3.16 -11.70 3.25
N LEU A 78 4.01 -10.97 2.53
CA LEU A 78 4.20 -11.13 1.09
C LEU A 78 4.62 -12.55 0.72
N GLU A 79 5.72 -13.06 1.28
CA GLU A 79 6.26 -14.37 0.92
C GLU A 79 5.25 -15.50 1.14
N ALA A 80 4.62 -15.53 2.32
CA ALA A 80 3.59 -16.53 2.61
C ALA A 80 2.34 -16.40 1.72
N ALA A 81 1.98 -15.19 1.32
CA ALA A 81 0.85 -14.97 0.42
C ALA A 81 1.15 -15.42 -1.01
N LEU A 82 2.38 -15.27 -1.49
CA LEU A 82 2.78 -15.67 -2.84
C LEU A 82 2.66 -17.19 -3.09
N GLU A 83 2.59 -18.00 -2.04
CA GLU A 83 2.30 -19.44 -2.16
C GLU A 83 0.88 -19.72 -2.71
N LEU A 84 -0.06 -18.78 -2.55
CA LEU A 84 -1.41 -18.86 -3.12
C LEU A 84 -1.45 -18.51 -4.62
N ALA A 85 -0.36 -17.97 -5.16
CA ALA A 85 -0.22 -17.57 -6.56
C ALA A 85 1.07 -18.14 -7.17
N PRO A 86 1.18 -19.47 -7.35
CA PRO A 86 2.36 -20.11 -7.90
C PRO A 86 2.70 -19.57 -9.29
N VAL A 87 3.99 -19.47 -9.61
CA VAL A 87 4.50 -18.90 -10.87
C VAL A 87 3.87 -19.56 -12.10
N GLU A 88 3.74 -20.89 -12.05
CA GLU A 88 3.19 -21.70 -13.14
C GLU A 88 1.70 -21.41 -13.40
N ARG A 89 1.00 -20.86 -12.39
CA ARG A 89 -0.41 -20.47 -12.49
C ARG A 89 -0.59 -19.01 -12.86
N VAL A 90 0.34 -18.16 -12.43
CA VAL A 90 0.35 -16.74 -12.82
C VAL A 90 0.72 -16.61 -14.30
N GLY A 91 1.67 -17.41 -14.78
CA GLY A 91 2.05 -17.46 -16.19
C GLY A 91 2.44 -16.07 -16.73
N HIS A 92 1.77 -15.65 -17.80
CA HIS A 92 2.01 -14.35 -18.46
C HIS A 92 1.16 -13.21 -17.90
N ALA A 93 0.40 -13.42 -16.82
CA ALA A 93 -0.38 -12.35 -16.18
C ALA A 93 0.50 -11.19 -15.73
N THR A 94 -0.01 -9.98 -15.81
CA THR A 94 0.67 -8.82 -15.25
C THR A 94 0.44 -8.77 -13.74
N VAL A 95 1.51 -8.85 -12.97
CA VAL A 95 1.47 -8.69 -11.50
C VAL A 95 1.53 -7.22 -11.14
N VAL A 96 0.52 -6.73 -10.44
CA VAL A 96 0.40 -5.31 -10.06
C VAL A 96 0.42 -5.18 -8.54
N PRO A 97 1.57 -4.85 -7.93
CA PRO A 97 1.63 -4.56 -6.50
C PRO A 97 1.02 -3.19 -6.19
N LEU A 98 0.14 -3.14 -5.19
CA LEU A 98 -0.39 -1.92 -4.59
C LEU A 98 -0.04 -1.90 -3.09
N MET A 99 1.25 -2.04 -2.81
CA MET A 99 1.80 -2.16 -1.47
C MET A 99 2.47 -0.86 -1.01
N ASN A 100 2.84 -0.80 0.27
CA ASN A 100 3.70 0.25 0.80
C ASN A 100 5.18 -0.16 0.67
N GLY A 101 6.07 0.84 0.60
CA GLY A 101 7.49 0.62 0.36
C GLY A 101 7.83 0.51 -1.13
N VAL A 102 9.06 0.10 -1.43
CA VAL A 102 9.59 0.00 -2.81
C VAL A 102 10.21 -1.37 -3.12
N ASP A 103 10.72 -2.08 -2.11
CA ASP A 103 11.52 -3.31 -2.28
C ASP A 103 10.70 -4.47 -2.86
N HIS A 104 9.40 -4.48 -2.64
CA HIS A 104 8.48 -5.52 -3.12
C HIS A 104 8.49 -5.68 -4.64
N VAL A 105 8.81 -4.62 -5.40
CA VAL A 105 8.83 -4.69 -6.87
C VAL A 105 9.97 -5.58 -7.36
N SER A 106 11.17 -5.43 -6.80
CA SER A 106 12.32 -6.28 -7.15
C SER A 106 12.10 -7.73 -6.73
N LEU A 107 11.50 -7.98 -5.56
CA LEU A 107 11.13 -9.33 -5.09
C LEU A 107 10.13 -10.00 -6.05
N LEU A 108 9.11 -9.27 -6.49
CA LEU A 108 8.12 -9.79 -7.43
C LEU A 108 8.73 -10.06 -8.82
N ARG A 109 9.63 -9.19 -9.30
CA ARG A 109 10.36 -9.39 -10.57
C ARG A 109 11.31 -10.58 -10.56
N ALA A 110 11.87 -10.93 -9.41
CA ALA A 110 12.67 -12.13 -9.29
C ALA A 110 11.82 -13.41 -9.42
N ARG A 111 10.50 -13.32 -9.25
CA ARG A 111 9.56 -14.44 -9.24
C ARG A 111 8.67 -14.49 -10.50
N TYR A 112 8.20 -13.35 -11.00
CA TYR A 112 7.22 -13.26 -12.09
C TYR A 112 7.77 -12.52 -13.30
N GLU A 113 7.37 -12.98 -14.49
CA GLU A 113 7.84 -12.44 -15.77
C GLU A 113 7.39 -11.00 -16.02
N SER A 114 6.15 -10.66 -15.68
CA SER A 114 5.56 -9.35 -15.92
C SER A 114 5.12 -8.69 -14.62
N VAL A 115 5.81 -7.61 -14.22
CA VAL A 115 5.46 -6.81 -13.02
C VAL A 115 5.31 -5.34 -13.43
N LEU A 116 4.14 -4.78 -13.15
CA LEU A 116 3.81 -3.38 -13.37
C LEU A 116 3.64 -2.69 -12.03
N ALA A 117 4.57 -1.83 -11.66
CA ALA A 117 4.49 -1.10 -10.40
C ALA A 117 3.28 -0.17 -10.36
N GLY A 118 2.56 -0.21 -9.24
CA GLY A 118 1.40 0.62 -8.98
C GLY A 118 1.48 1.31 -7.63
N SER A 119 0.81 2.44 -7.53
CA SER A 119 0.63 3.21 -6.29
C SER A 119 -0.86 3.48 -6.09
N ILE A 120 -1.33 3.37 -4.85
CA ILE A 120 -2.73 3.65 -4.52
C ILE A 120 -2.82 4.65 -3.37
N GLY A 121 -3.70 5.64 -3.53
CA GLY A 121 -3.99 6.67 -2.55
C GLY A 121 -5.46 6.59 -2.12
N VAL A 122 -5.77 5.65 -1.23
CA VAL A 122 -7.11 5.46 -0.66
C VAL A 122 -7.03 5.21 0.85
N GLU A 123 -8.08 5.59 1.57
CA GLU A 123 -8.29 5.17 2.94
C GLU A 123 -9.42 4.15 2.98
N SER A 124 -9.06 2.89 3.07
CA SER A 124 -9.98 1.76 3.08
C SER A 124 -9.55 0.72 4.10
N GLU A 125 -10.53 0.12 4.76
CA GLU A 125 -10.31 -0.92 5.76
C GLU A 125 -11.26 -2.10 5.56
N ARG A 126 -10.78 -3.30 5.87
CA ARG A 126 -11.66 -4.47 6.02
C ARG A 126 -12.21 -4.46 7.43
N VAL A 127 -13.53 -4.33 7.55
CA VAL A 127 -14.24 -4.36 8.83
C VAL A 127 -14.40 -5.79 9.33
N GLU A 128 -14.85 -6.67 8.42
CA GLU A 128 -15.00 -8.11 8.62
C GLU A 128 -14.80 -8.85 7.28
N PRO A 129 -14.73 -10.18 7.25
CA PRO A 129 -14.66 -10.92 5.99
C PRO A 129 -15.78 -10.53 5.03
N GLY A 130 -15.41 -10.10 3.81
CA GLY A 130 -16.36 -9.64 2.79
C GLY A 130 -16.89 -8.22 2.98
N PHE A 131 -16.59 -7.51 4.08
CA PHE A 131 -17.06 -6.14 4.29
C PHE A 131 -15.91 -5.12 4.30
N ILE A 132 -15.96 -4.19 3.36
CA ILE A 132 -14.95 -3.13 3.14
C ILE A 132 -15.61 -1.77 3.39
N ARG A 133 -14.96 -0.95 4.21
CA ARG A 133 -15.33 0.45 4.41
C ARG A 133 -14.26 1.35 3.77
N HIS A 134 -14.69 2.12 2.77
CA HIS A 134 -13.86 3.08 2.05
C HIS A 134 -14.24 4.51 2.43
N ARG A 135 -13.28 5.26 2.98
CA ARG A 135 -13.51 6.59 3.55
C ARG A 135 -13.12 7.73 2.62
N ARG A 136 -12.04 7.57 1.85
CA ARG A 136 -11.56 8.63 0.93
C ARG A 136 -10.53 8.11 -0.08
N GLY A 137 -10.36 8.89 -1.14
CA GLY A 137 -9.37 8.68 -2.19
C GLY A 137 -9.83 7.66 -3.24
N THR A 138 -9.43 7.88 -4.47
CA THR A 138 -9.74 6.97 -5.59
C THR A 138 -8.54 6.79 -6.50
N ARG A 139 -7.43 7.46 -6.16
CA ARG A 139 -6.31 7.55 -7.07
C ARG A 139 -5.49 6.27 -7.08
N VAL A 140 -5.31 5.73 -8.28
CA VAL A 140 -4.33 4.69 -8.59
C VAL A 140 -3.38 5.26 -9.64
N ALA A 141 -2.08 5.15 -9.44
CA ALA A 141 -1.10 5.53 -10.44
C ALA A 141 -0.29 4.30 -10.86
N LEU A 142 0.02 4.20 -12.16
CA LEU A 142 0.75 3.08 -12.75
C LEU A 142 2.04 3.59 -13.40
N ALA A 143 3.13 2.85 -13.23
CA ALA A 143 4.39 3.07 -13.93
C ALA A 143 4.24 2.76 -15.43
N PRO A 144 5.18 3.19 -16.29
CA PRO A 144 5.28 2.69 -17.66
C PRO A 144 5.51 1.17 -17.68
N GLY A 145 4.87 0.48 -18.60
CA GLY A 145 5.05 -0.96 -18.76
C GLY A 145 4.01 -1.63 -19.63
N PRO A 146 4.19 -2.93 -19.89
CA PRO A 146 3.22 -3.74 -20.62
C PRO A 146 1.85 -3.71 -19.93
N SER A 147 0.80 -3.85 -20.74
CA SER A 147 -0.60 -3.92 -20.27
C SER A 147 -1.10 -2.70 -19.46
N ARG A 148 -0.24 -1.66 -19.21
CA ARG A 148 -0.60 -0.50 -18.39
C ARG A 148 -1.91 0.14 -18.82
N ASP A 149 -2.06 0.42 -20.13
CA ASP A 149 -3.23 1.16 -20.65
C ASP A 149 -4.51 0.33 -20.57
N ALA A 150 -4.42 -0.99 -20.79
CA ALA A 150 -5.53 -1.92 -20.62
C ALA A 150 -5.95 -2.01 -19.14
N ILE A 151 -4.99 -2.16 -18.21
CA ILE A 151 -5.25 -2.18 -16.76
C ILE A 151 -5.82 -0.83 -16.29
N ALA A 152 -5.30 0.28 -16.80
CA ALA A 152 -5.83 1.61 -16.50
C ALA A 152 -7.29 1.76 -16.95
N GLN A 153 -7.66 1.18 -18.11
CA GLN A 153 -9.03 1.18 -18.60
C GLN A 153 -9.97 0.39 -17.66
N GLU A 154 -9.57 -0.80 -17.20
CA GLU A 154 -10.33 -1.60 -16.23
C GLU A 154 -10.56 -0.82 -14.94
N LEU A 155 -9.52 -0.19 -14.40
CA LEU A 155 -9.63 0.63 -13.18
C LEU A 155 -10.54 1.85 -13.36
N ARG A 156 -10.49 2.54 -14.53
CA ARG A 156 -11.40 3.64 -14.84
C ARG A 156 -12.84 3.17 -14.95
N SER A 157 -13.07 2.00 -15.56
CA SER A 157 -14.40 1.39 -15.61
C SER A 157 -14.95 1.07 -14.21
N ALA A 158 -14.06 0.79 -13.26
CA ALA A 158 -14.37 0.61 -11.85
C ALA A 158 -14.42 1.94 -11.04
N ALA A 159 -14.43 3.09 -11.75
CA ALA A 159 -14.52 4.45 -11.21
C ALA A 159 -13.30 4.93 -10.39
N PHE A 160 -12.13 4.30 -10.55
CA PHE A 160 -10.89 4.84 -9.99
C PHE A 160 -10.34 6.00 -10.85
N ASP A 161 -9.75 6.98 -10.16
CA ASP A 161 -8.93 8.02 -10.81
C ASP A 161 -7.55 7.44 -11.13
N VAL A 162 -7.25 7.25 -12.43
CA VAL A 162 -6.02 6.58 -12.85
C VAL A 162 -5.04 7.58 -13.46
N GLY A 163 -3.93 7.78 -12.75
CA GLY A 163 -2.77 8.53 -13.20
C GLY A 163 -1.68 7.64 -13.81
N HIS A 164 -0.81 8.27 -14.57
CA HIS A 164 0.40 7.67 -15.12
C HIS A 164 1.62 8.38 -14.55
N ALA A 165 2.56 7.61 -14.02
CA ALA A 165 3.84 8.15 -13.60
C ALA A 165 4.82 8.23 -14.79
N PRO A 166 5.80 9.14 -14.76
CA PRO A 166 6.82 9.23 -15.80
C PRO A 166 7.73 8.00 -15.84
N ASP A 167 8.05 7.46 -14.67
CA ASP A 167 8.87 6.27 -14.46
C ASP A 167 8.52 5.60 -13.13
N GLU A 168 9.03 4.40 -12.91
CA GLU A 168 8.77 3.60 -11.73
C GLU A 168 9.48 4.14 -10.47
N PRO A 169 10.77 4.52 -10.50
CA PRO A 169 11.40 5.11 -9.33
C PRO A 169 10.63 6.33 -8.81
N THR A 170 10.21 7.23 -9.71
CA THR A 170 9.43 8.42 -9.35
C THR A 170 8.09 8.03 -8.71
N LEU A 171 7.35 7.09 -9.31
CA LEU A 171 6.08 6.59 -8.76
C LEU A 171 6.22 6.12 -7.31
N LEU A 172 7.22 5.30 -7.06
CA LEU A 172 7.39 4.62 -5.77
C LEU A 172 7.96 5.57 -4.71
N TRP A 173 8.97 6.36 -5.07
CA TRP A 173 9.65 7.25 -4.13
C TRP A 173 8.86 8.51 -3.80
N GLU A 174 8.04 9.06 -4.69
CA GLU A 174 7.08 10.11 -4.35
C GLU A 174 6.07 9.63 -3.30
N LYS A 175 5.51 8.44 -3.50
CA LYS A 175 4.62 7.84 -2.50
C LYS A 175 5.35 7.63 -1.18
N LEU A 176 6.58 7.08 -1.21
CA LEU A 176 7.35 6.81 0.00
C LEU A 176 7.71 8.11 0.74
N ALA A 177 8.08 9.18 0.02
CA ALA A 177 8.39 10.48 0.60
C ALA A 177 7.18 11.15 1.29
N PHE A 178 5.97 10.74 0.95
CA PHE A 178 4.76 11.14 1.67
C PHE A 178 4.44 10.20 2.83
N ILE A 179 4.44 8.87 2.60
CA ILE A 179 3.94 7.94 3.61
C ILE A 179 4.95 7.67 4.74
N ALA A 180 6.26 7.64 4.45
CA ALA A 180 7.26 7.31 5.47
C ALA A 180 7.31 8.37 6.58
N PRO A 181 7.47 9.68 6.29
CA PRO A 181 7.46 10.70 7.33
C PRO A 181 6.17 10.70 8.14
N LEU A 182 5.03 10.60 7.46
CA LEU A 182 3.72 10.67 8.11
C LEU A 182 3.45 9.44 9.00
N ALA A 183 3.76 8.25 8.51
CA ALA A 183 3.56 7.01 9.26
C ALA A 183 4.50 6.93 10.48
N LEU A 184 5.77 7.26 10.29
CA LEU A 184 6.76 7.22 11.36
C LEU A 184 6.44 8.26 12.43
N THR A 185 6.19 9.52 12.08
CA THR A 185 5.92 10.57 13.08
C THR A 185 4.61 10.36 13.82
N THR A 186 3.52 9.99 13.13
CA THR A 186 2.23 9.76 13.80
C THR A 186 2.30 8.55 14.72
N THR A 187 3.02 7.49 14.33
CA THR A 187 3.20 6.30 15.16
C THR A 187 4.14 6.60 16.33
N ALA A 188 5.30 7.24 16.12
CA ALA A 188 6.23 7.60 17.18
C ALA A 188 5.60 8.55 18.20
N ALA A 189 4.85 9.56 17.74
CA ALA A 189 4.21 10.53 18.61
C ALA A 189 2.93 10.01 19.31
N GLY A 190 2.30 8.95 18.78
CA GLY A 190 0.96 8.53 19.20
C GLY A 190 -0.11 9.59 18.94
N LYS A 191 0.04 10.36 17.87
CA LYS A 191 -0.79 11.54 17.58
C LYS A 191 -1.37 11.49 16.17
N THR A 192 -2.44 12.24 15.95
CA THR A 192 -3.01 12.46 14.63
C THR A 192 -2.12 13.32 13.74
N ALA A 193 -2.33 13.29 12.43
CA ALA A 193 -1.58 14.10 11.47
C ALA A 193 -1.65 15.60 11.77
N GLY A 194 -2.83 16.11 12.18
CA GLY A 194 -2.99 17.50 12.57
C GLY A 194 -2.18 17.87 13.82
N ALA A 195 -2.18 17.00 14.82
CA ALA A 195 -1.39 17.23 16.04
C ALA A 195 0.14 17.14 15.79
N VAL A 196 0.58 16.31 14.84
CA VAL A 196 1.98 16.29 14.38
C VAL A 196 2.33 17.61 13.69
N ARG A 197 1.52 18.10 12.75
CA ARG A 197 1.77 19.34 12.01
C ARG A 197 1.83 20.58 12.88
N THR A 198 0.98 20.67 13.89
CA THR A 198 0.89 21.84 14.78
C THR A 198 1.93 21.84 15.90
N ASN A 199 2.60 20.74 16.14
CA ASN A 199 3.66 20.65 17.14
C ASN A 199 5.03 20.91 16.48
N PRO A 200 5.79 21.95 16.87
CA PRO A 200 7.03 22.32 16.18
C PRO A 200 8.09 21.20 16.12
N VAL A 201 8.20 20.38 17.18
CA VAL A 201 9.18 19.28 17.24
C VAL A 201 8.81 18.17 16.26
N TRP A 202 7.55 17.74 16.29
CA TRP A 202 7.09 16.66 15.41
C TRP A 202 6.98 17.09 13.95
N SER A 203 6.59 18.34 13.70
CA SER A 203 6.57 18.90 12.34
C SER A 203 7.98 19.00 11.74
N SER A 204 8.97 19.40 12.53
CA SER A 204 10.38 19.42 12.11
C SER A 204 10.87 18.01 11.75
N ARG A 205 10.62 16.99 12.59
CA ARG A 205 10.97 15.59 12.32
C ARG A 205 10.32 15.06 11.05
N LEU A 206 9.03 15.35 10.85
CA LEU A 206 8.30 14.97 9.64
C LEU A 206 8.95 15.56 8.40
N LEU A 207 9.28 16.85 8.40
CA LEU A 207 9.87 17.52 7.25
C LEU A 207 11.29 17.03 6.97
N HIS A 208 12.13 16.85 8.00
CA HIS A 208 13.48 16.30 7.80
C HIS A 208 13.45 14.86 7.24
N CYS A 209 12.59 13.99 7.76
CA CYS A 209 12.41 12.64 7.22
C CYS A 209 11.92 12.68 5.75
N CYS A 210 11.03 13.63 5.41
CA CYS A 210 10.60 13.83 4.03
C CYS A 210 11.78 14.26 3.14
N ASP A 211 12.61 15.18 3.60
CA ASP A 211 13.77 15.68 2.85
C ASP A 211 14.81 14.59 2.61
N GLU A 212 15.07 13.75 3.62
CA GLU A 212 15.92 12.57 3.50
C GLU A 212 15.36 11.59 2.47
N THR A 213 14.07 11.26 2.56
CA THR A 213 13.41 10.34 1.61
C THR A 213 13.45 10.87 0.17
N LEU A 214 13.22 12.17 -0.02
CA LEU A 214 13.35 12.82 -1.33
C LEU A 214 14.78 12.82 -1.86
N ALA A 215 15.78 13.05 -0.99
CA ALA A 215 17.19 13.01 -1.37
C ALA A 215 17.62 11.62 -1.81
N VAL A 216 17.26 10.59 -1.04
CA VAL A 216 17.52 9.18 -1.38
C VAL A 216 16.78 8.79 -2.66
N GLY A 217 15.52 9.17 -2.82
CA GLY A 217 14.76 8.93 -4.05
C GLY A 217 15.47 9.49 -5.29
N ARG A 218 16.01 10.70 -5.22
CA ARG A 218 16.80 11.28 -6.33
C ARG A 218 18.07 10.50 -6.62
N ALA A 219 18.76 10.01 -5.60
CA ALA A 219 19.98 9.23 -5.78
C ALA A 219 19.74 7.89 -6.47
N VAL A 220 18.56 7.31 -6.31
CA VAL A 220 18.15 6.08 -7.02
C VAL A 220 17.48 6.36 -8.38
N GLY A 221 17.51 7.61 -8.86
CA GLY A 221 17.04 7.98 -10.19
C GLY A 221 15.58 8.49 -10.26
N ALA A 222 14.87 8.63 -9.15
CA ALA A 222 13.57 9.24 -9.12
C ALA A 222 13.66 10.77 -9.35
N THR A 223 12.61 11.35 -9.93
CA THR A 223 12.49 12.81 -10.13
C THR A 223 11.27 13.36 -9.38
N PRO A 224 11.22 13.22 -8.03
CA PRO A 224 10.03 13.58 -7.27
C PRO A 224 9.79 15.09 -7.27
N ASP A 225 8.52 15.48 -7.40
CA ASP A 225 8.08 16.86 -7.19
C ASP A 225 7.96 17.18 -5.68
N ALA A 226 9.05 17.64 -5.10
CA ALA A 226 9.14 17.92 -3.67
C ALA A 226 8.09 18.93 -3.15
N PRO A 227 7.77 20.03 -3.87
CA PRO A 227 6.66 20.93 -3.48
C PRO A 227 5.32 20.19 -3.41
N SER A 228 4.98 19.39 -4.41
CA SER A 228 3.74 18.59 -4.44
C SER A 228 3.69 17.59 -3.28
N VAL A 229 4.78 16.85 -3.04
CA VAL A 229 4.86 15.89 -1.92
C VAL A 229 4.64 16.58 -0.58
N ARG A 230 5.30 17.71 -0.33
CA ARG A 230 5.13 18.47 0.92
C ARG A 230 3.72 19.03 1.06
N GLY A 231 3.10 19.51 -0.01
CA GLY A 231 1.73 20.00 -0.02
C GLY A 231 0.70 18.93 0.38
N LEU A 232 1.00 17.63 0.16
CA LEU A 232 0.13 16.55 0.61
C LEU A 232 -0.02 16.50 2.14
N PHE A 233 1.02 16.88 2.90
CA PHE A 233 0.91 16.91 4.35
C PHE A 233 -0.14 17.91 4.83
N ASP A 234 -0.29 19.05 4.16
CA ASP A 234 -1.31 20.05 4.50
C ASP A 234 -2.72 19.61 4.10
N ALA A 235 -2.82 18.83 3.03
CA ALA A 235 -4.09 18.27 2.53
C ALA A 235 -4.63 17.11 3.36
N VAL A 236 -3.80 16.47 4.18
CA VAL A 236 -4.23 15.38 5.06
C VAL A 236 -5.15 15.89 6.16
N GLY A 237 -6.28 15.23 6.38
CA GLY A 237 -7.23 15.55 7.45
C GLY A 237 -6.55 15.59 8.83
N ALA A 238 -6.91 16.55 9.65
CA ALA A 238 -6.28 16.76 10.96
C ALA A 238 -6.47 15.56 11.91
N ASP A 239 -7.58 14.85 11.80
CA ASP A 239 -7.96 13.66 12.57
C ASP A 239 -7.35 12.37 12.04
N MET A 240 -6.65 12.42 10.88
CA MET A 240 -6.12 11.24 10.23
C MET A 240 -5.08 10.53 11.11
N ARG A 241 -5.22 9.21 11.19
CA ARG A 241 -4.26 8.27 11.76
C ARG A 241 -3.82 7.34 10.64
N THR A 242 -2.51 7.20 10.44
CA THR A 242 -1.97 6.32 9.39
C THR A 242 -2.31 4.85 9.65
N SER A 243 -2.23 4.01 8.61
CA SER A 243 -2.43 2.56 8.75
C SER A 243 -1.47 1.96 9.77
N MET A 244 -0.19 2.36 9.75
CA MET A 244 0.82 1.88 10.70
C MET A 244 0.48 2.29 12.15
N HIS A 245 -0.01 3.52 12.37
CA HIS A 245 -0.47 3.94 13.70
C HIS A 245 -1.69 3.13 14.17
N LYS A 246 -2.68 2.88 13.28
CA LYS A 246 -3.83 2.02 13.58
C LYS A 246 -3.41 0.57 13.87
N ASP A 247 -2.39 0.06 13.16
CA ASP A 247 -1.82 -1.26 13.40
C ASP A 247 -1.13 -1.34 14.77
N PHE A 248 -0.35 -0.29 15.12
CA PHE A 248 0.26 -0.17 16.43
C PHE A 248 -0.79 -0.23 17.54
N ASP A 249 -1.85 0.58 17.47
CA ASP A 249 -2.91 0.60 18.48
C ASP A 249 -3.65 -0.72 18.60
N ALA A 250 -3.76 -1.45 17.50
CA ALA A 250 -4.41 -2.77 17.48
C ALA A 250 -3.46 -3.93 17.85
N GLY A 251 -2.18 -3.66 18.15
CA GLY A 251 -1.17 -4.70 18.44
C GLY A 251 -0.84 -5.58 17.24
N ARG A 252 -1.04 -5.09 16.02
CA ARG A 252 -0.70 -5.82 14.80
C ARG A 252 0.75 -5.56 14.39
N GLN A 253 1.32 -6.48 13.62
CA GLN A 253 2.65 -6.32 13.04
C GLN A 253 2.70 -5.07 12.16
N LEU A 254 3.73 -4.24 12.35
CA LEU A 254 3.94 -3.01 11.63
C LEU A 254 4.71 -3.26 10.31
N GLU A 255 4.47 -2.42 9.31
CA GLU A 255 5.25 -2.36 8.07
C GLU A 255 6.48 -1.44 8.22
N LEU A 256 7.11 -1.43 9.40
CA LEU A 256 8.19 -0.48 9.72
C LEU A 256 9.36 -0.61 8.75
N ASP A 257 9.85 -1.84 8.53
CA ASP A 257 10.95 -2.09 7.58
C ASP A 257 10.56 -1.76 6.13
N ALA A 258 9.35 -2.11 5.68
CA ALA A 258 8.92 -1.81 4.33
C ALA A 258 8.82 -0.29 4.05
N ILE A 259 8.53 0.51 5.08
CA ILE A 259 8.33 1.96 4.97
C ILE A 259 9.63 2.73 5.21
N ALA A 260 10.38 2.42 6.25
CA ALA A 260 11.61 3.12 6.61
C ALA A 260 12.87 2.46 6.04
N GLY A 261 12.89 1.13 5.97
CA GLY A 261 14.06 0.36 5.55
C GLY A 261 14.65 0.78 4.19
N PRO A 262 13.84 0.97 3.14
CA PRO A 262 14.36 1.45 1.85
C PRO A 262 15.08 2.80 1.95
N VAL A 263 14.60 3.73 2.76
CA VAL A 263 15.22 5.05 2.95
C VAL A 263 16.61 4.89 3.57
N VAL A 264 16.70 4.11 4.65
CA VAL A 264 17.97 3.89 5.37
C VAL A 264 18.95 3.08 4.53
N ARG A 265 18.52 1.96 3.94
CA ARG A 265 19.41 1.08 3.13
C ARG A 265 19.91 1.76 1.87
N SER A 266 19.02 2.42 1.10
CA SER A 266 19.45 3.13 -0.10
C SER A 266 20.24 4.39 0.23
N GLY A 267 19.91 5.07 1.35
CA GLY A 267 20.73 6.17 1.87
C GLY A 267 22.17 5.74 2.12
N LEU A 268 22.36 4.65 2.83
CA LEU A 268 23.69 4.08 3.09
C LEU A 268 24.42 3.72 1.79
N GLN A 269 23.74 3.07 0.84
CA GLN A 269 24.32 2.67 -0.45
C GLN A 269 24.79 3.86 -1.29
N HIS A 270 24.11 5.01 -1.18
CA HIS A 270 24.40 6.22 -1.97
C HIS A 270 25.15 7.30 -1.17
N GLY A 271 25.57 7.01 0.07
CA GLY A 271 26.31 7.96 0.91
C GLY A 271 25.46 9.14 1.40
N ILE A 272 24.15 8.95 1.52
CA ILE A 272 23.21 9.95 2.04
C ILE A 272 22.82 9.57 3.46
N ALA A 273 23.13 10.46 4.41
CA ALA A 273 22.75 10.27 5.80
C ALA A 273 21.21 10.43 5.99
N THR A 274 20.63 9.57 6.83
CA THR A 274 19.19 9.55 7.11
C THR A 274 18.87 9.61 8.62
N PRO A 275 19.49 10.56 9.38
CA PRO A 275 19.41 10.58 10.83
C PRO A 275 17.99 10.83 11.36
N ALA A 276 17.16 11.62 10.67
CA ALA A 276 15.78 11.87 11.10
C ALA A 276 14.91 10.62 10.91
N THR A 277 15.11 9.87 9.83
CA THR A 277 14.43 8.59 9.59
C THR A 277 14.83 7.56 10.63
N GLU A 278 16.12 7.42 10.92
CA GLU A 278 16.66 6.48 11.93
C GLU A 278 16.19 6.83 13.35
N GLU A 279 16.16 8.13 13.71
CA GLU A 279 15.57 8.58 14.98
C GLU A 279 14.10 8.17 15.10
N LEU A 280 13.32 8.39 14.06
CA LEU A 280 11.89 8.04 14.06
C LEU A 280 11.67 6.53 14.15
N VAL A 281 12.49 5.73 13.46
CA VAL A 281 12.46 4.25 13.59
C VAL A 281 12.70 3.84 15.03
N SER A 282 13.77 4.36 15.65
CA SER A 282 14.11 4.06 17.05
C SER A 282 12.97 4.44 18.02
N LEU A 283 12.31 5.57 17.79
CA LEU A 283 11.16 6.00 18.60
C LEU A 283 9.94 5.08 18.43
N VAL A 284 9.68 4.57 17.22
CA VAL A 284 8.60 3.61 16.99
C VAL A 284 8.92 2.27 17.65
N GLU A 285 10.16 1.78 17.53
CA GLU A 285 10.62 0.53 18.17
C GLU A 285 10.53 0.60 19.68
N ALA A 286 10.95 1.72 20.28
CA ALA A 286 10.82 1.94 21.73
C ALA A 286 9.35 1.84 22.19
N ARG A 287 8.42 2.45 21.46
CA ARG A 287 6.98 2.35 21.77
C ARG A 287 6.44 0.92 21.63
N VAL A 288 6.92 0.16 20.63
CA VAL A 288 6.53 -1.24 20.45
C VAL A 288 7.01 -2.06 21.65
N ALA A 289 8.25 -1.85 22.11
CA ALA A 289 8.80 -2.53 23.28
C ALA A 289 8.05 -2.18 24.59
N GLU A 290 7.76 -0.90 24.82
CA GLU A 290 6.97 -0.44 25.98
C GLU A 290 5.59 -1.08 26.02
N ARG A 291 4.94 -1.20 24.86
CA ARG A 291 3.62 -1.84 24.77
C ARG A 291 3.68 -3.34 25.10
N ALA A 292 4.71 -4.06 24.64
CA ALA A 292 4.88 -5.48 24.93
C ALA A 292 4.98 -5.72 26.45
N ILE A 293 5.76 -4.89 27.15
CA ILE A 293 5.92 -4.97 28.62
C ILE A 293 4.61 -4.66 29.36
N SER A 294 3.78 -3.74 28.82
CA SER A 294 2.53 -3.33 29.48
C SER A 294 1.39 -4.36 29.37
N HIS A 295 1.56 -5.39 28.55
CA HIS A 295 0.58 -6.44 28.29
C HIS A 295 1.00 -7.83 28.83
N GLU A 296 2.20 -7.93 29.44
CA GLU A 296 2.64 -9.04 30.29
C GLU A 296 2.21 -8.82 31.79
#